data_e381f5e9069da081a8d2fc1aa9d98b56
#
_entry.id   e381f5e9069da081a8d2fc1aa9d98b56
#
_cell.length_a   1.000
_cell.length_b   1.000
_cell.length_c   1.000
_cell.angle_alpha   90.00
_cell.angle_beta   90.00
_cell.angle_gamma   90.00
#
_symmetry.space_group_name_H-M   'P 1'
#
loop_
_entity.id
_entity.type
_entity.pdbx_description
1 polymer ?
#
loop_
_entity_poly.entity_id
_entity_poly.type
_entity_poly.pdbx_seq_one_letter_code
_entity_poly.pdbx_strand_id
1 'polypeptide(L)'
;MFHGLSLLSDAGVDPMKTKMLVFPEGMAPSVQAVLAGTVMHAGGMATDVAKLLPTGKIKVLGVATLERTRQYPDVPTAKEQGFPNSTLLSWYGLSGPKGLAAEAVDVWTKLTQEAAKDPEFHAMADKQNKTLSFMGVKEHQEYVISEYKNITALAVKAGLRK
;
A
#
# COMPACT_ATOMS: atom_id res chain seq x y z
N MET A 1 -5.10 7.34 -4.28
CA MET A 1 -4.61 8.47 -5.10
C MET A 1 -3.12 8.32 -5.45
N PHE A 2 -2.17 8.34 -4.50
CA PHE A 2 -0.71 8.30 -4.80
C PHE A 2 -0.26 7.10 -5.62
N HIS A 3 -0.80 5.91 -5.39
CA HIS A 3 -0.50 4.75 -6.22
C HIS A 3 -0.86 4.98 -7.71
N GLY A 4 -2.02 5.56 -8.01
CA GLY A 4 -2.39 5.92 -9.38
C GLY A 4 -1.43 6.93 -10.00
N LEU A 5 -1.01 7.95 -9.23
CA LEU A 5 -0.03 8.93 -9.68
C LEU A 5 1.34 8.29 -10.00
N SER A 6 1.76 7.34 -9.17
CA SER A 6 3.01 6.61 -9.38
C SER A 6 2.96 5.77 -10.65
N LEU A 7 1.87 5.01 -10.87
CA LEU A 7 1.65 4.24 -12.11
C LEU A 7 1.68 5.12 -13.35
N LEU A 8 0.96 6.24 -13.34
CA LEU A 8 0.96 7.19 -14.47
C LEU A 8 2.36 7.73 -14.73
N SER A 9 3.10 8.07 -13.66
CA SER A 9 4.48 8.55 -13.77
C SER A 9 5.40 7.51 -14.38
N ASP A 10 5.32 6.25 -13.95
CA ASP A 10 6.11 5.14 -14.49
C ASP A 10 5.77 4.86 -15.95
N ALA A 11 4.49 4.99 -16.31
CA ALA A 11 4.01 4.86 -17.68
C ALA A 11 4.37 6.06 -18.59
N GLY A 12 5.05 7.09 -18.08
CA GLY A 12 5.37 8.30 -18.83
C GLY A 12 4.15 9.18 -19.13
N VAL A 13 3.03 8.96 -18.47
CA VAL A 13 1.80 9.72 -18.63
C VAL A 13 1.76 10.88 -17.65
N ASP A 14 1.45 12.08 -18.15
CA ASP A 14 1.28 13.27 -17.31
C ASP A 14 0.02 13.14 -16.45
N PRO A 15 0.14 13.04 -15.11
CA PRO A 15 -1.02 12.92 -14.22
C PRO A 15 -2.00 14.07 -14.34
N MET A 16 -1.53 15.29 -14.69
CA MET A 16 -2.37 16.48 -14.84
C MET A 16 -3.27 16.43 -16.08
N LYS A 17 -2.94 15.58 -17.05
CA LYS A 17 -3.72 15.35 -18.27
C LYS A 17 -4.67 14.15 -18.15
N THR A 18 -4.68 13.48 -17.01
CA THR A 18 -5.47 12.27 -16.78
C THR A 18 -6.68 12.59 -15.92
N LYS A 19 -7.86 12.16 -16.33
CA LYS A 19 -9.05 12.22 -15.48
C LYS A 19 -8.93 11.21 -14.35
N MET A 20 -8.69 11.71 -13.15
CA MET A 20 -8.63 10.90 -11.93
C MET A 20 -9.76 11.30 -10.98
N LEU A 21 -10.57 10.32 -10.58
CA LEU A 21 -11.61 10.52 -9.58
C LEU A 21 -11.06 10.04 -8.22
N VAL A 22 -11.19 10.88 -7.21
CA VAL A 22 -10.83 10.57 -5.84
C VAL A 22 -12.11 10.39 -5.03
N PHE A 23 -12.23 9.26 -4.36
CA PHE A 23 -13.35 8.93 -3.49
C PHE A 23 -12.86 8.97 -2.03
N PRO A 24 -13.13 10.05 -1.30
CA PRO A 24 -12.66 10.20 0.08
C PRO A 24 -13.31 9.20 1.05
N GLU A 25 -14.48 8.68 0.68
CA GLU A 25 -15.23 7.69 1.47
C GLU A 25 -14.63 6.27 1.41
N GLY A 26 -13.54 6.09 0.67
CA GLY A 26 -12.82 4.80 0.57
C GLY A 26 -13.03 4.05 -0.73
N MET A 27 -12.75 2.74 -0.71
CA MET A 27 -12.68 1.91 -1.92
C MET A 27 -14.08 1.52 -2.45
N ALA A 28 -15.10 1.40 -1.62
CA ALA A 28 -16.41 0.93 -2.04
C ALA A 28 -17.05 1.76 -3.16
N PRO A 29 -17.09 3.10 -3.09
CA PRO A 29 -17.54 3.93 -4.20
C PRO A 29 -16.69 3.79 -5.47
N SER A 30 -15.37 3.62 -5.32
CA SER A 30 -14.46 3.40 -6.46
C SER A 30 -14.79 2.12 -7.20
N VAL A 31 -15.07 1.04 -6.48
CA VAL A 31 -15.47 -0.26 -7.06
C VAL A 31 -16.80 -0.15 -7.77
N GLN A 32 -17.78 0.55 -7.19
CA GLN A 32 -19.07 0.80 -7.85
C GLN A 32 -18.88 1.58 -9.16
N ALA A 33 -18.00 2.57 -9.19
CA ALA A 33 -17.68 3.31 -10.40
C ALA A 33 -17.03 2.43 -11.49
N VAL A 34 -16.20 1.45 -11.10
CA VAL A 34 -15.67 0.44 -12.04
C VAL A 34 -16.78 -0.46 -12.56
N LEU A 35 -17.64 -0.99 -11.68
CA LEU A 35 -18.75 -1.87 -12.06
C LEU A 35 -19.77 -1.16 -12.96
N ALA A 36 -19.96 0.14 -12.77
CA ALA A 36 -20.83 0.98 -13.60
C ALA A 36 -20.14 1.43 -14.92
N GLY A 37 -18.86 1.11 -15.14
CA GLY A 37 -18.12 1.57 -16.32
C GLY A 37 -17.76 3.06 -16.31
N THR A 38 -17.97 3.77 -15.20
CA THR A 38 -17.64 5.20 -15.06
C THR A 38 -16.14 5.44 -15.04
N VAL A 39 -15.38 4.50 -14.47
CA VAL A 39 -13.92 4.47 -14.49
C VAL A 39 -13.41 3.10 -14.95
N MET A 40 -12.28 3.07 -15.62
CA MET A 40 -11.73 1.84 -16.18
C MET A 40 -11.04 0.96 -15.13
N HIS A 41 -10.46 1.57 -14.09
CA HIS A 41 -9.79 0.88 -13.00
C HIS A 41 -9.88 1.68 -11.71
N ALA A 42 -9.66 1.01 -10.59
CA ALA A 42 -9.54 1.63 -9.29
C ALA A 42 -8.33 1.06 -8.54
N GLY A 43 -7.74 1.88 -7.67
CA GLY A 43 -6.66 1.46 -6.77
C GLY A 43 -7.10 1.57 -5.31
N GLY A 44 -6.80 0.54 -4.52
CA GLY A 44 -7.15 0.49 -3.10
C GLY A 44 -6.51 -0.70 -2.40
N MET A 45 -6.97 -1.02 -1.22
CA MET A 45 -6.47 -2.18 -0.49
C MET A 45 -7.10 -3.48 -1.00
N ALA A 46 -6.31 -4.55 -1.05
CA ALA A 46 -6.78 -5.88 -1.46
C ALA A 46 -7.95 -6.38 -0.62
N THR A 47 -7.98 -6.02 0.67
CA THR A 47 -9.06 -6.33 1.60
C THR A 47 -10.43 -5.82 1.14
N ASP A 48 -10.46 -4.69 0.46
CA ASP A 48 -11.70 -4.02 0.07
C ASP A 48 -12.41 -4.73 -1.09
N VAL A 49 -11.64 -5.46 -1.91
CA VAL A 49 -12.14 -6.15 -3.10
C VAL A 49 -12.26 -7.67 -2.93
N ALA A 50 -11.69 -8.24 -1.85
CA ALA A 50 -11.63 -9.69 -1.63
C ALA A 50 -12.99 -10.40 -1.75
N LYS A 51 -14.07 -9.77 -1.25
CA LYS A 51 -15.43 -10.31 -1.32
C LYS A 51 -16.04 -10.27 -2.72
N LEU A 52 -15.54 -9.43 -3.60
CA LEU A 52 -16.07 -9.25 -4.96
C LEU A 52 -15.35 -10.09 -6.00
N LEU A 53 -14.11 -10.50 -5.73
CA LEU A 53 -13.32 -11.32 -6.66
C LEU A 53 -14.01 -12.64 -7.06
N PRO A 54 -14.62 -13.40 -6.13
CA PRO A 54 -15.31 -14.64 -6.50
C PRO A 54 -16.51 -14.43 -7.43
N THR A 55 -17.04 -13.20 -7.52
CA THR A 55 -18.14 -12.90 -8.43
C THR A 55 -17.73 -12.82 -9.90
N GLY A 56 -16.41 -12.75 -10.20
CA GLY A 56 -15.87 -12.58 -11.55
C GLY A 56 -16.13 -11.21 -12.18
N LYS A 57 -16.83 -10.29 -11.47
CA LYS A 57 -17.19 -8.96 -12.00
C LYS A 57 -16.02 -7.97 -12.00
N ILE A 58 -14.99 -8.23 -11.19
CA ILE A 58 -13.77 -7.46 -11.12
C ILE A 58 -12.56 -8.38 -11.16
N LYS A 59 -11.44 -7.85 -11.64
CA LYS A 59 -10.15 -8.54 -11.72
C LYS A 59 -9.08 -7.69 -11.07
N VAL A 60 -8.20 -8.30 -10.27
CA VAL A 60 -6.97 -7.65 -9.79
C VAL A 60 -5.94 -7.70 -10.90
N LEU A 61 -5.48 -6.53 -11.34
CA LEU A 61 -4.52 -6.41 -12.44
C LEU A 61 -3.07 -6.43 -11.97
N GLY A 62 -2.83 -6.04 -10.73
CA GLY A 62 -1.51 -6.01 -10.14
C GLY A 62 -1.56 -5.65 -8.66
N VAL A 63 -0.49 -5.96 -7.94
CA VAL A 63 -0.29 -5.58 -6.53
C VAL A 63 0.90 -4.63 -6.41
N ALA A 64 0.80 -3.64 -5.51
CA ALA A 64 1.83 -2.62 -5.29
C ALA A 64 2.83 -3.02 -4.18
N THR A 65 3.02 -4.30 -3.97
CA THR A 65 3.96 -4.88 -3.01
C THR A 65 5.30 -5.19 -3.66
N LEU A 66 6.35 -5.38 -2.84
CA LEU A 66 7.68 -5.76 -3.33
C LEU A 66 7.68 -7.14 -3.99
N GLU A 67 6.89 -8.05 -3.45
CA GLU A 67 6.72 -9.42 -3.92
C GLU A 67 5.23 -9.72 -4.09
N ARG A 68 4.88 -10.78 -4.82
CA ARG A 68 3.50 -11.25 -4.94
C ARG A 68 2.94 -11.61 -3.58
N THR A 69 1.69 -11.30 -3.35
CA THR A 69 1.05 -11.59 -2.06
C THR A 69 0.57 -13.05 -1.99
N ARG A 70 0.57 -13.62 -0.80
CA ARG A 70 0.08 -14.99 -0.58
C ARG A 70 -1.40 -15.13 -0.92
N GLN A 71 -2.16 -14.04 -0.78
CA GLN A 71 -3.60 -14.01 -1.08
C GLN A 71 -3.88 -14.01 -2.59
N TYR A 72 -2.94 -13.50 -3.40
CA TYR A 72 -3.08 -13.40 -4.85
C TYR A 72 -1.78 -13.84 -5.54
N PRO A 73 -1.40 -15.13 -5.45
CA PRO A 73 -0.10 -15.61 -5.94
C PRO A 73 0.06 -15.50 -7.47
N ASP A 74 -1.05 -15.52 -8.18
CA ASP A 74 -1.07 -15.41 -9.65
C ASP A 74 -1.12 -13.96 -10.15
N VAL A 75 -1.29 -12.98 -9.23
CA VAL A 75 -1.34 -11.56 -9.60
C VAL A 75 0.07 -10.99 -9.58
N PRO A 76 0.58 -10.45 -10.71
CA PRO A 76 1.91 -9.87 -10.76
C PRO A 76 2.00 -8.59 -9.94
N THR A 77 3.21 -8.29 -9.47
CA THR A 77 3.49 -6.98 -8.86
C THR A 77 3.55 -5.88 -9.93
N ALA A 78 3.37 -4.63 -9.52
CA ALA A 78 3.56 -3.48 -10.41
C ALA A 78 4.98 -3.48 -11.00
N LYS A 79 5.99 -3.82 -10.20
CA LYS A 79 7.38 -3.92 -10.64
C LYS A 79 7.59 -4.98 -11.73
N GLU A 80 6.99 -6.18 -11.60
CA GLU A 80 7.04 -7.24 -12.63
C GLU A 80 6.40 -6.79 -13.94
N GLN A 81 5.47 -5.85 -13.89
CA GLN A 81 4.78 -5.28 -15.05
C GLN A 81 5.47 -4.04 -15.63
N GLY A 82 6.67 -3.69 -15.17
CA GLY A 82 7.44 -2.55 -15.69
C GLY A 82 7.17 -1.20 -15.00
N PHE A 83 6.52 -1.21 -13.82
CA PHE A 83 6.25 -0.02 -13.02
C PHE A 83 7.06 -0.04 -11.70
N PRO A 84 8.39 0.17 -11.74
CA PRO A 84 9.28 -0.06 -10.62
C PRO A 84 9.08 0.89 -9.44
N ASN A 85 8.60 2.12 -9.69
CA ASN A 85 8.36 3.12 -8.64
C ASN A 85 6.93 3.07 -8.07
N SER A 86 6.11 2.12 -8.54
CA SER A 86 4.70 1.99 -8.14
C SER A 86 4.50 1.04 -6.97
N THR A 87 5.55 0.81 -6.18
CA THR A 87 5.45 0.11 -4.90
C THR A 87 4.99 1.09 -3.83
N LEU A 88 3.88 0.79 -3.20
CA LEU A 88 3.32 1.60 -2.11
C LEU A 88 2.77 0.67 -1.05
N LEU A 89 3.47 0.59 0.07
CA LEU A 89 3.10 -0.29 1.18
C LEU A 89 2.25 0.48 2.20
N SER A 90 1.21 -0.17 2.69
CA SER A 90 0.57 0.26 3.94
C SER A 90 1.31 -0.36 5.10
N TRP A 91 1.73 0.46 6.05
CA TRP A 91 2.46 0.01 7.23
C TRP A 91 1.77 0.45 8.51
N TYR A 92 2.03 -0.27 9.58
CA TYR A 92 1.63 0.05 10.94
C TYR A 92 2.89 0.12 11.79
N GLY A 93 2.99 1.10 12.66
CA GLY A 93 4.16 1.28 13.51
C GLY A 93 3.77 1.72 14.92
N LEU A 94 4.63 1.38 15.87
CA LEU A 94 4.59 1.93 17.21
C LEU A 94 5.44 3.20 17.25
N SER A 95 4.90 4.26 17.81
CA SER A 95 5.63 5.52 18.01
C SER A 95 5.52 5.97 19.46
N GLY A 96 6.57 6.59 19.94
CA GLY A 96 6.64 7.12 21.30
C GLY A 96 7.06 8.59 21.32
N PRO A 97 7.03 9.24 22.48
CA PRO A 97 7.47 10.63 22.64
C PRO A 97 8.96 10.78 22.31
N LYS A 98 9.34 11.99 21.90
CA LYS A 98 10.75 12.33 21.72
C LYS A 98 11.50 12.17 23.05
N GLY A 99 12.67 11.50 23.00
CA GLY A 99 13.48 11.25 24.18
C GLY A 99 13.05 10.04 25.00
N LEU A 100 12.26 9.13 24.42
CA LEU A 100 11.98 7.84 25.06
C LEU A 100 13.29 7.12 25.41
N ALA A 101 13.35 6.52 26.61
CA ALA A 101 14.54 5.80 27.06
C ALA A 101 14.89 4.63 26.13
N ALA A 102 16.17 4.41 25.89
CA ALA A 102 16.64 3.37 24.96
C ALA A 102 16.15 1.98 25.37
N GLU A 103 16.13 1.69 26.67
CA GLU A 103 15.65 0.43 27.22
C GLU A 103 14.17 0.17 26.87
N ALA A 104 13.34 1.22 26.88
CA ALA A 104 11.94 1.11 26.49
C ALA A 104 11.81 0.83 24.97
N VAL A 105 12.64 1.49 24.14
CA VAL A 105 12.69 1.22 22.70
C VAL A 105 13.09 -0.22 22.42
N ASP A 106 14.10 -0.72 23.12
CA ASP A 106 14.60 -2.10 22.98
C ASP A 106 13.54 -3.14 23.38
N VAL A 107 12.83 -2.89 24.49
CA VAL A 107 11.73 -3.78 24.93
C VAL A 107 10.65 -3.86 23.86
N TRP A 108 10.15 -2.72 23.37
CA TRP A 108 9.12 -2.70 22.34
C TRP A 108 9.59 -3.30 21.02
N THR A 109 10.84 -3.08 20.64
CA THR A 109 11.43 -3.68 19.43
C THR A 109 11.44 -5.20 19.52
N LYS A 110 11.87 -5.76 20.66
CA LYS A 110 11.88 -7.22 20.90
C LYS A 110 10.46 -7.79 20.89
N LEU A 111 9.52 -7.16 21.59
CA LEU A 111 8.14 -7.62 21.65
C LEU A 111 7.47 -7.62 20.26
N THR A 112 7.66 -6.57 19.47
CA THR A 112 7.12 -6.50 18.11
C THR A 112 7.77 -7.51 17.17
N GLN A 113 9.08 -7.76 17.33
CA GLN A 113 9.80 -8.78 16.56
C GLN A 113 9.31 -10.19 16.90
N GLU A 114 9.06 -10.48 18.17
CA GLU A 114 8.51 -11.77 18.61
C GLU A 114 7.07 -11.95 18.13
N ALA A 115 6.23 -10.93 18.27
CA ALA A 115 4.87 -10.96 17.77
C ALA A 115 4.81 -11.18 16.24
N ALA A 116 5.76 -10.59 15.48
CA ALA A 116 5.85 -10.81 14.04
C ALA A 116 6.26 -12.23 13.64
N LYS A 117 6.71 -13.07 14.58
CA LYS A 117 7.02 -14.49 14.37
C LYS A 117 5.92 -15.41 14.90
N ASP A 118 4.97 -14.88 15.65
CA ASP A 118 3.92 -15.65 16.29
C ASP A 118 2.95 -16.23 15.26
N PRO A 119 2.72 -17.57 15.24
CA PRO A 119 1.82 -18.20 14.28
C PRO A 119 0.36 -17.76 14.41
N GLU A 120 -0.12 -17.46 15.62
CA GLU A 120 -1.49 -16.98 15.82
C GLU A 120 -1.65 -15.57 15.27
N PHE A 121 -0.62 -14.72 15.44
CA PHE A 121 -0.60 -13.38 14.87
C PHE A 121 -0.57 -13.42 13.33
N HIS A 122 0.21 -14.34 12.74
CA HIS A 122 0.15 -14.61 11.30
C HIS A 122 -1.24 -15.05 10.83
N ALA A 123 -1.86 -16.01 11.52
CA ALA A 123 -3.19 -16.48 11.19
C ALA A 123 -4.25 -15.38 11.28
N MET A 124 -4.12 -14.47 12.26
CA MET A 124 -5.01 -13.32 12.39
C MET A 124 -4.78 -12.30 11.25
N ALA A 125 -3.53 -12.03 10.88
CA ALA A 125 -3.19 -11.16 9.77
C ALA A 125 -3.70 -11.72 8.43
N ASP A 126 -3.53 -13.02 8.19
CA ASP A 126 -4.03 -13.71 6.99
C ASP A 126 -5.56 -13.63 6.87
N LYS A 127 -6.31 -13.78 7.97
CA LYS A 127 -7.77 -13.58 8.01
C LYS A 127 -8.19 -12.16 7.59
N GLN A 128 -7.30 -11.17 7.80
CA GLN A 128 -7.49 -9.78 7.40
C GLN A 128 -6.86 -9.46 6.05
N ASN A 129 -6.37 -10.45 5.31
CA ASN A 129 -5.62 -10.27 4.06
C ASN A 129 -4.43 -9.31 4.21
N LYS A 130 -3.70 -9.40 5.32
CA LYS A 130 -2.50 -8.62 5.62
C LYS A 130 -1.28 -9.51 5.62
N THR A 131 -0.18 -9.03 5.07
CA THR A 131 1.12 -9.68 5.15
C THR A 131 1.94 -9.04 6.26
N LEU A 132 2.45 -9.83 7.18
CA LEU A 132 3.34 -9.33 8.23
C LEU A 132 4.76 -9.22 7.70
N SER A 133 5.39 -8.08 7.95
CA SER A 133 6.80 -7.83 7.72
C SER A 133 7.32 -6.95 8.85
N PHE A 134 8.35 -7.39 9.55
CA PHE A 134 8.95 -6.64 10.64
C PHE A 134 10.05 -5.73 10.09
N MET A 135 10.04 -4.49 10.53
CA MET A 135 11.14 -3.55 10.34
C MET A 135 11.64 -3.07 11.70
N GLY A 136 12.95 -3.15 11.94
CA GLY A 136 13.57 -2.56 13.11
C GLY A 136 13.52 -1.04 13.11
N VAL A 137 13.85 -0.41 14.24
CA VAL A 137 13.74 1.06 14.44
C VAL A 137 14.41 1.84 13.32
N LYS A 138 15.68 1.55 13.03
CA LYS A 138 16.46 2.27 12.01
C LYS A 138 15.88 2.08 10.62
N GLU A 139 15.62 0.83 10.25
CA GLU A 139 15.05 0.47 8.94
C GLU A 139 13.69 1.14 8.72
N HIS A 140 12.82 1.09 9.74
CA HIS A 140 11.50 1.74 9.67
C HIS A 140 11.61 3.27 9.56
N GLN A 141 12.53 3.90 10.27
CA GLN A 141 12.78 5.34 10.15
C GLN A 141 13.26 5.73 8.75
N GLU A 142 14.22 4.98 8.18
CA GLU A 142 14.72 5.20 6.82
C GLU A 142 13.60 5.01 5.80
N TYR A 143 12.79 3.96 5.95
CA TYR A 143 11.62 3.71 5.12
C TYR A 143 10.63 4.86 5.14
N VAL A 144 10.20 5.31 6.32
CA VAL A 144 9.24 6.44 6.48
C VAL A 144 9.77 7.73 5.85
N ILE A 145 11.06 8.04 6.04
CA ILE A 145 11.68 9.22 5.44
C ILE A 145 11.71 9.11 3.91
N SER A 146 12.03 7.94 3.38
CA SER A 146 12.03 7.67 1.95
C SER A 146 10.63 7.82 1.34
N GLU A 147 9.63 7.19 1.97
CA GLU A 147 8.24 7.29 1.54
C GLU A 147 7.72 8.73 1.57
N TYR A 148 8.05 9.48 2.63
CA TYR A 148 7.67 10.89 2.71
C TYR A 148 8.24 11.71 1.55
N LYS A 149 9.51 11.49 1.18
CA LYS A 149 10.16 12.16 0.04
C LYS A 149 9.49 11.78 -1.28
N ASN A 150 9.23 10.49 -1.48
CA ASN A 150 8.61 9.97 -2.70
C ASN A 150 7.18 10.53 -2.87
N ILE A 151 6.37 10.45 -1.83
CA ILE A 151 4.99 10.97 -1.84
C ILE A 151 4.98 12.48 -2.05
N THR A 152 5.91 13.20 -1.41
CA THR A 152 6.05 14.67 -1.61
C THR A 152 6.40 15.00 -3.06
N ALA A 153 7.35 14.30 -3.66
CA ALA A 153 7.73 14.51 -5.05
C ALA A 153 6.56 14.23 -6.02
N LEU A 154 5.81 13.15 -5.78
CA LEU A 154 4.60 12.83 -6.55
C LEU A 154 3.52 13.90 -6.38
N ALA A 155 3.32 14.41 -5.17
CA ALA A 155 2.33 15.47 -4.90
C ALA A 155 2.69 16.78 -5.60
N VAL A 156 3.98 17.16 -5.61
CA VAL A 156 4.46 18.34 -6.34
C VAL A 156 4.27 18.15 -7.85
N LYS A 157 4.66 16.99 -8.39
CA LYS A 157 4.51 16.66 -9.82
C LYS A 157 3.04 16.66 -10.27
N ALA A 158 2.13 16.29 -9.38
CA ALA A 158 0.69 16.29 -9.63
C ALA A 158 0.01 17.63 -9.29
N GLY A 159 0.77 18.70 -8.99
CA GLY A 159 0.22 20.02 -8.65
C GLY A 159 -0.59 20.08 -7.34
N LEU A 160 -0.50 19.05 -6.51
CA LEU A 160 -1.21 18.94 -5.23
C LEU A 160 -0.48 19.65 -4.09
N ARG A 161 0.78 19.97 -4.28
CA ARG A 161 1.65 20.67 -3.34
C ARG A 161 2.57 21.62 -4.10
N LYS A 162 2.79 22.83 -3.53
CA LYS A 162 3.78 23.80 -3.97
C LYS A 162 5.13 23.51 -3.31
#